data_12c20328e15a0758cfb5ec5775927efa
#
_entry.id   12c20328e15a0758cfb5ec5775927efa
#
_cell.length_a   1.000
_cell.length_b   1.000
_cell.length_c   1.000
_cell.angle_alpha   90.00
_cell.angle_beta   90.00
_cell.angle_gamma   90.00
#
_symmetry.space_group_name_H-M   'P 1'
#
loop_
_entity.id
_entity.type
_entity.pdbx_description
1 polymer ?
#
loop_
_entity_poly.entity_id
_entity_poly.type
_entity_poly.pdbx_seq_one_letter_code
_entity_poly.pdbx_strand_id
1 'polypeptide(L)'
;MTDQNFISIGRQTIEQEADALHMLANSLGEGFSDALEILLSAKGRVIVSGMGKSGHIARKMAATFASTGTPAHFVHPAEASHGDLGMMSVGDVAIVLSNSGETPELADLIAYTRRFSIPLIGIASKANSTLLTKADVAIVLPPAEEACGTSIVPTTSTTMTLALGDAIAIALMKTKSFTPENFREFHPGGKLGAKLSKVQDLMHKGDELPLVSSGTPMSEALLVISQKGFGVVGVTDTSGKLAGIITDGDLRRHMNGLLEKAVDQVMTADPRTIEPDALAEEAVALMTMPSPRITCLFAVPNDGAGRPEGLLHIHDCLRAGIV
;
A
#
# COMPACT_ATOMS: atom_id res chain seq x y z
N MET A 1 2.62 35.31 -27.90
CA MET A 1 3.50 34.20 -27.42
C MET A 1 2.99 32.93 -28.07
N THR A 2 3.83 32.19 -28.76
CA THR A 2 3.45 30.96 -29.47
C THR A 2 3.45 29.78 -28.49
N ASP A 3 2.65 28.73 -28.73
CA ASP A 3 2.61 27.49 -27.90
C ASP A 3 3.98 26.88 -27.65
N GLN A 4 4.93 27.05 -28.59
CA GLN A 4 6.33 26.61 -28.45
C GLN A 4 7.06 27.26 -27.27
N ASN A 5 6.68 28.49 -26.87
CA ASN A 5 7.30 29.17 -25.73
C ASN A 5 6.87 28.53 -24.39
N PHE A 6 5.62 28.17 -24.25
CA PHE A 6 5.12 27.53 -23.01
C PHE A 6 5.76 26.16 -22.79
N ILE A 7 5.87 25.34 -23.84
CA ILE A 7 6.52 24.03 -23.77
C ILE A 7 8.00 24.16 -23.38
N SER A 8 8.71 25.15 -23.97
CA SER A 8 10.11 25.41 -23.66
C SER A 8 10.30 25.82 -22.19
N ILE A 9 9.45 26.73 -21.69
CA ILE A 9 9.48 27.16 -20.29
C ILE A 9 9.22 25.97 -19.36
N GLY A 10 8.18 25.18 -19.63
CA GLY A 10 7.86 24.00 -18.83
C GLY A 10 8.99 22.99 -18.79
N ARG A 11 9.60 22.70 -19.96
CA ARG A 11 10.74 21.79 -20.05
C ARG A 11 11.94 22.29 -19.23
N GLN A 12 12.31 23.54 -19.39
CA GLN A 12 13.43 24.15 -18.66
C GLN A 12 13.21 24.09 -17.14
N THR A 13 11.98 24.35 -16.66
CA THR A 13 11.63 24.22 -15.24
C THR A 13 11.86 22.80 -14.73
N ILE A 14 11.37 21.81 -15.47
CA ILE A 14 11.51 20.39 -15.08
C ILE A 14 12.97 19.94 -15.10
N GLU A 15 13.72 20.33 -16.12
CA GLU A 15 15.16 20.02 -16.26
C GLU A 15 15.95 20.61 -15.09
N GLN A 16 15.69 21.87 -14.73
CA GLN A 16 16.36 22.51 -13.59
C GLN A 16 16.06 21.82 -12.26
N GLU A 17 14.81 21.41 -12.03
CA GLU A 17 14.43 20.64 -10.83
C GLU A 17 15.08 19.24 -10.83
N ALA A 18 15.18 18.58 -11.99
CA ALA A 18 15.86 17.29 -12.12
C ALA A 18 17.35 17.39 -11.81
N ASP A 19 18.03 18.42 -12.28
CA ASP A 19 19.43 18.68 -11.95
C ASP A 19 19.63 18.88 -10.44
N ALA A 20 18.73 19.61 -9.79
CA ALA A 20 18.76 19.80 -8.34
C ALA A 20 18.52 18.49 -7.56
N LEU A 21 17.69 17.59 -8.08
CA LEU A 21 17.51 16.25 -7.50
C LEU A 21 18.78 15.40 -7.62
N HIS A 22 19.53 15.51 -8.73
CA HIS A 22 20.83 14.86 -8.85
C HIS A 22 21.85 15.43 -7.85
N MET A 23 21.85 16.75 -7.65
CA MET A 23 22.68 17.38 -6.63
C MET A 23 22.32 16.87 -5.23
N LEU A 24 21.03 16.78 -4.91
CA LEU A 24 20.55 16.26 -3.63
C LEU A 24 20.99 14.80 -3.42
N ALA A 25 20.81 13.94 -4.41
CA ALA A 25 21.21 12.53 -4.32
C ALA A 25 22.72 12.38 -4.03
N ASN A 26 23.55 13.19 -4.66
CA ASN A 26 25.01 13.21 -4.46
C ASN A 26 25.44 13.84 -3.12
N SER A 27 24.59 14.64 -2.50
CA SER A 27 24.86 15.30 -1.21
C SER A 27 24.45 14.50 0.02
N LEU A 28 23.77 13.35 -0.16
CA LEU A 28 23.38 12.48 0.95
C LEU A 28 24.63 11.94 1.67
N GLY A 29 24.71 12.14 2.97
CA GLY A 29 25.86 11.78 3.79
C GLY A 29 25.43 11.41 5.21
N GLU A 30 26.32 11.61 6.19
CA GLU A 30 26.13 11.22 7.59
C GLU A 30 24.80 11.75 8.18
N GLY A 31 24.45 13.01 7.93
CA GLY A 31 23.18 13.57 8.44
C GLY A 31 21.93 12.82 7.96
N PHE A 32 21.96 12.20 6.78
CA PHE A 32 20.86 11.33 6.34
C PHE A 32 20.83 10.03 7.13
N SER A 33 21.98 9.40 7.39
CA SER A 33 22.10 8.18 8.18
C SER A 33 21.70 8.42 9.65
N ASP A 34 22.19 9.48 10.25
CA ASP A 34 21.89 9.86 11.65
C ASP A 34 20.38 10.13 11.82
N ALA A 35 19.75 10.77 10.83
CA ALA A 35 18.30 10.98 10.85
C ALA A 35 17.54 9.64 10.84
N LEU A 36 17.96 8.68 10.04
CA LEU A 36 17.34 7.35 10.01
C LEU A 36 17.54 6.61 11.34
N GLU A 37 18.72 6.68 11.96
CA GLU A 37 18.99 6.05 13.25
C GLU A 37 18.07 6.61 14.35
N ILE A 38 17.94 7.93 14.43
CA ILE A 38 17.01 8.59 15.37
C ILE A 38 15.57 8.16 15.11
N LEU A 39 15.13 8.14 13.86
CA LEU A 39 13.76 7.76 13.48
C LEU A 39 13.47 6.27 13.75
N LEU A 40 14.44 5.39 13.57
CA LEU A 40 14.32 3.97 13.88
C LEU A 40 14.28 3.70 15.39
N SER A 41 14.97 4.52 16.17
CA SER A 41 15.01 4.39 17.65
C SER A 41 13.81 5.03 18.35
N ALA A 42 12.99 5.81 17.63
CA ALA A 42 11.81 6.49 18.18
C ALA A 42 10.85 5.51 18.87
N LYS A 43 10.39 5.85 20.06
CA LYS A 43 9.40 5.06 20.81
C LYS A 43 7.97 5.58 20.60
N GLY A 44 7.85 6.84 20.18
CA GLY A 44 6.61 7.52 19.88
C GLY A 44 6.38 7.69 18.39
N ARG A 45 5.96 8.87 18.00
CA ARG A 45 5.58 9.24 16.64
C ARG A 45 6.60 10.19 16.02
N VAL A 46 6.58 10.29 14.71
CA VAL A 46 7.30 11.33 13.98
C VAL A 46 6.39 12.54 13.80
N ILE A 47 6.79 13.68 14.36
CA ILE A 47 6.09 14.94 14.23
C ILE A 47 6.75 15.72 13.08
N VAL A 48 6.02 15.97 12.02
CA VAL A 48 6.55 16.73 10.88
C VAL A 48 5.94 18.12 10.88
N SER A 49 6.76 19.17 10.74
CA SER A 49 6.30 20.55 10.77
C SER A 49 7.00 21.42 9.72
N GLY A 50 6.34 22.49 9.33
CA GLY A 50 6.83 23.48 8.37
C GLY A 50 5.75 24.51 8.05
N MET A 51 6.16 25.69 7.58
CA MET A 51 5.24 26.79 7.25
C MET A 51 5.02 26.94 5.73
N GLY A 52 3.83 27.31 5.32
CA GLY A 52 3.50 27.59 3.92
C GLY A 52 3.73 26.38 3.00
N LYS A 53 4.51 26.55 1.91
CA LYS A 53 4.83 25.45 0.98
C LYS A 53 5.59 24.31 1.66
N SER A 54 6.52 24.62 2.55
CA SER A 54 7.21 23.60 3.39
C SER A 54 6.22 22.84 4.27
N GLY A 55 5.16 23.50 4.76
CA GLY A 55 4.08 22.84 5.51
C GLY A 55 3.27 21.86 4.66
N HIS A 56 3.00 22.16 3.39
CA HIS A 56 2.36 21.22 2.49
C HIS A 56 3.23 19.99 2.21
N ILE A 57 4.54 20.18 2.04
CA ILE A 57 5.50 19.08 1.91
C ILE A 57 5.56 18.27 3.22
N ALA A 58 5.57 18.93 4.38
CA ALA A 58 5.55 18.27 5.69
C ALA A 58 4.31 17.39 5.89
N ARG A 59 3.12 17.85 5.46
CA ARG A 59 1.89 17.05 5.47
C ARG A 59 2.01 15.80 4.60
N LYS A 60 2.54 15.96 3.37
CA LYS A 60 2.77 14.82 2.48
C LYS A 60 3.77 13.84 3.07
N MET A 61 4.86 14.32 3.65
CA MET A 61 5.89 13.50 4.30
C MET A 61 5.29 12.70 5.47
N ALA A 62 4.51 13.33 6.35
CA ALA A 62 3.83 12.66 7.45
C ALA A 62 2.85 11.57 6.96
N ALA A 63 2.09 11.86 5.92
CA ALA A 63 1.18 10.89 5.30
C ALA A 63 1.94 9.69 4.71
N THR A 64 3.07 9.94 4.03
CA THR A 64 3.91 8.88 3.47
C THR A 64 4.51 7.99 4.57
N PHE A 65 5.04 8.59 5.66
CA PHE A 65 5.55 7.83 6.80
C PHE A 65 4.47 6.93 7.41
N ALA A 66 3.29 7.50 7.70
CA ALA A 66 2.18 6.76 8.27
C ALA A 66 1.78 5.58 7.39
N SER A 67 1.69 5.79 6.08
CA SER A 67 1.31 4.76 5.10
C SER A 67 2.38 3.69 4.85
N THR A 68 3.63 3.95 5.25
CA THR A 68 4.77 3.03 5.11
C THR A 68 5.26 2.45 6.44
N GLY A 69 4.41 2.44 7.47
CA GLY A 69 4.68 1.77 8.74
C GLY A 69 5.48 2.60 9.76
N THR A 70 5.58 3.92 9.58
CA THR A 70 6.16 4.83 10.57
C THR A 70 5.08 5.78 11.05
N PRO A 71 4.53 5.61 12.28
CA PRO A 71 3.49 6.49 12.80
C PRO A 71 3.94 7.95 12.79
N ALA A 72 3.21 8.80 12.08
CA ALA A 72 3.57 10.20 11.93
C ALA A 72 2.34 11.09 11.78
N HIS A 73 2.47 12.35 12.18
CA HIS A 73 1.47 13.37 11.90
C HIS A 73 2.11 14.75 11.72
N PHE A 74 1.35 15.63 11.11
CA PHE A 74 1.75 17.01 10.88
C PHE A 74 1.26 17.92 12.00
N VAL A 75 2.12 18.80 12.50
CA VAL A 75 1.75 19.88 13.41
C VAL A 75 2.04 21.21 12.72
N HIS A 76 1.02 22.07 12.62
CA HIS A 76 1.19 23.38 12.03
C HIS A 76 1.89 24.33 13.00
N PRO A 77 2.97 25.05 12.61
CA PRO A 77 3.75 25.84 13.56
C PRO A 77 2.94 26.94 14.26
N ALA A 78 2.03 27.63 13.55
CA ALA A 78 1.22 28.64 14.15
C ALA A 78 0.22 28.07 15.18
N GLU A 79 -0.40 26.92 14.90
CA GLU A 79 -1.29 26.23 15.83
C GLU A 79 -0.50 25.66 17.04
N ALA A 80 0.74 25.26 16.80
CA ALA A 80 1.65 24.82 17.86
C ALA A 80 1.77 25.87 18.97
N SER A 81 1.97 27.15 18.60
CA SER A 81 2.04 28.27 19.55
C SER A 81 0.73 28.53 20.31
N HIS A 82 -0.38 27.95 19.85
CA HIS A 82 -1.73 28.11 20.43
C HIS A 82 -2.26 26.82 21.09
N GLY A 83 -1.40 25.83 21.34
CA GLY A 83 -1.76 24.64 22.14
C GLY A 83 -1.38 23.31 21.51
N ASP A 84 -1.19 23.23 20.16
CA ASP A 84 -0.91 21.96 19.46
C ASP A 84 0.51 21.41 19.77
N LEU A 85 1.38 22.16 20.50
CA LEU A 85 2.57 21.58 21.11
C LEU A 85 2.23 20.41 22.07
N GLY A 86 1.02 20.39 22.62
CA GLY A 86 0.51 19.27 23.42
C GLY A 86 0.32 17.95 22.65
N MET A 87 0.38 17.99 21.31
CA MET A 87 0.39 16.79 20.49
C MET A 87 1.74 16.08 20.46
N MET A 88 2.79 16.72 20.99
CA MET A 88 4.16 16.20 21.04
C MET A 88 4.46 15.65 22.44
N SER A 89 5.08 14.50 22.52
CA SER A 89 5.38 13.80 23.77
C SER A 89 6.84 13.33 23.81
N VAL A 90 7.33 13.06 25.02
CA VAL A 90 8.62 12.39 25.20
C VAL A 90 8.59 11.02 24.51
N GLY A 91 9.60 10.74 23.72
CA GLY A 91 9.68 9.54 22.87
C GLY A 91 9.34 9.78 21.40
N ASP A 92 8.73 10.94 21.08
CA ASP A 92 8.55 11.38 19.68
C ASP A 92 9.87 11.91 19.11
N VAL A 93 9.90 12.06 17.78
CA VAL A 93 10.97 12.69 17.01
C VAL A 93 10.35 13.79 16.15
N ALA A 94 10.92 15.00 16.17
CA ALA A 94 10.46 16.10 15.33
C ALA A 94 11.29 16.22 14.05
N ILE A 95 10.65 16.39 12.90
CA ILE A 95 11.26 16.78 11.63
C ILE A 95 10.70 18.16 11.26
N VAL A 96 11.58 19.15 11.12
CA VAL A 96 11.17 20.53 10.82
C VAL A 96 11.76 20.97 9.48
N LEU A 97 10.88 21.45 8.61
CA LEU A 97 11.20 21.89 7.25
C LEU A 97 11.16 23.41 7.13
N SER A 98 12.27 24.01 6.72
CA SER A 98 12.32 25.43 6.39
C SER A 98 13.45 25.71 5.41
N ASN A 99 13.18 26.17 4.20
CA ASN A 99 14.24 26.43 3.23
C ASN A 99 15.29 27.43 3.77
N SER A 100 14.86 28.54 4.38
CA SER A 100 15.79 29.51 4.99
C SER A 100 16.37 29.04 6.33
N GLY A 101 15.65 28.16 7.04
CA GLY A 101 15.94 27.79 8.42
C GLY A 101 15.70 28.89 9.47
N GLU A 102 15.10 30.02 9.03
CA GLU A 102 14.87 31.23 9.85
C GLU A 102 13.38 31.63 9.94
N THR A 103 12.47 30.68 9.71
CA THR A 103 11.03 30.91 9.78
C THR A 103 10.59 31.19 11.23
N PRO A 104 10.11 32.41 11.56
CA PRO A 104 9.84 32.78 12.96
C PRO A 104 8.82 31.89 13.66
N GLU A 105 7.80 31.45 12.93
CA GLU A 105 6.71 30.61 13.44
C GLU A 105 7.18 29.23 13.96
N LEU A 106 8.40 28.82 13.61
CA LEU A 106 9.00 27.56 14.08
C LEU A 106 9.67 27.69 15.47
N ALA A 107 9.86 28.92 15.97
CA ALA A 107 10.63 29.18 17.18
C ALA A 107 10.09 28.42 18.40
N ASP A 108 8.78 28.45 18.63
CA ASP A 108 8.14 27.82 19.80
C ASP A 108 8.27 26.30 19.73
N LEU A 109 8.11 25.71 18.53
CA LEU A 109 8.27 24.27 18.33
C LEU A 109 9.72 23.84 18.58
N ILE A 110 10.70 24.59 18.06
CA ILE A 110 12.13 24.34 18.32
C ILE A 110 12.45 24.46 19.81
N ALA A 111 11.96 25.51 20.49
CA ALA A 111 12.15 25.68 21.92
C ALA A 111 11.53 24.54 22.73
N TYR A 112 10.34 24.08 22.33
CA TYR A 112 9.64 22.97 22.97
C TYR A 112 10.43 21.66 22.85
N THR A 113 10.92 21.32 21.65
CA THR A 113 11.75 20.12 21.46
C THR A 113 12.99 20.13 22.37
N ARG A 114 13.68 21.28 22.48
CA ARG A 114 14.85 21.43 23.38
C ARG A 114 14.47 21.26 24.84
N ARG A 115 13.37 21.89 25.26
CA ARG A 115 12.90 21.83 26.66
C ARG A 115 12.56 20.42 27.13
N PHE A 116 11.94 19.63 26.27
CA PHE A 116 11.45 18.28 26.59
C PHE A 116 12.37 17.16 26.07
N SER A 117 13.56 17.52 25.58
CA SER A 117 14.54 16.56 25.03
C SER A 117 13.94 15.66 23.94
N ILE A 118 13.08 16.23 23.08
CA ILE A 118 12.55 15.57 21.90
C ILE A 118 13.58 15.73 20.79
N PRO A 119 14.12 14.64 20.22
CA PRO A 119 15.08 14.73 19.12
C PRO A 119 14.53 15.54 17.94
N LEU A 120 15.34 16.46 17.43
CA LEU A 120 14.99 17.38 16.37
C LEU A 120 15.87 17.15 15.14
N ILE A 121 15.25 16.80 14.01
CA ILE A 121 15.88 16.75 12.69
C ILE A 121 15.48 18.02 11.95
N GLY A 122 16.46 18.86 11.61
CA GLY A 122 16.25 20.08 10.85
C GLY A 122 16.62 19.89 9.38
N ILE A 123 15.77 20.37 8.47
CA ILE A 123 16.02 20.33 7.02
C ILE A 123 15.93 21.76 6.48
N ALA A 124 17.05 22.30 5.97
CA ALA A 124 17.16 23.66 5.43
C ALA A 124 18.31 23.78 4.42
N SER A 125 18.34 24.89 3.64
CA SER A 125 19.43 25.16 2.70
C SER A 125 20.62 25.91 3.32
N LYS A 126 20.44 26.54 4.50
CA LYS A 126 21.49 27.33 5.16
C LYS A 126 22.02 26.62 6.38
N ALA A 127 23.23 26.08 6.30
CA ALA A 127 23.87 25.32 7.38
C ALA A 127 23.92 26.04 8.73
N ASN A 128 24.14 27.37 8.72
CA ASN A 128 24.25 28.19 9.93
C ASN A 128 22.90 28.79 10.38
N SER A 129 21.78 28.30 9.86
CA SER A 129 20.46 28.79 10.26
C SER A 129 20.09 28.40 11.69
N THR A 130 19.16 29.16 12.28
CA THR A 130 18.65 28.90 13.62
C THR A 130 18.10 27.47 13.75
N LEU A 131 17.35 26.98 12.76
CA LEU A 131 16.83 25.62 12.75
C LEU A 131 17.95 24.57 12.84
N LEU A 132 18.91 24.64 11.90
CA LEU A 132 19.95 23.62 11.80
C LEU A 132 20.96 23.66 12.97
N THR A 133 21.26 24.84 13.52
CA THR A 133 22.13 24.97 14.71
C THR A 133 21.49 24.49 15.99
N LYS A 134 20.14 24.40 16.04
CA LYS A 134 19.39 23.90 17.19
C LYS A 134 18.98 22.42 17.01
N ALA A 135 19.09 21.86 15.83
CA ALA A 135 18.76 20.48 15.55
C ALA A 135 19.80 19.51 16.15
N ASP A 136 19.37 18.31 16.51
CA ASP A 136 20.27 17.20 16.88
C ASP A 136 20.89 16.60 15.62
N VAL A 137 20.11 16.58 14.53
CA VAL A 137 20.58 16.20 13.20
C VAL A 137 20.20 17.29 12.19
N ALA A 138 21.18 17.80 11.49
CA ALA A 138 21.02 18.80 10.45
C ALA A 138 21.20 18.17 9.06
N ILE A 139 20.16 18.26 8.22
CA ILE A 139 20.25 17.91 6.80
C ILE A 139 20.25 19.19 5.99
N VAL A 140 21.38 19.47 5.37
CA VAL A 140 21.57 20.66 4.54
C VAL A 140 21.21 20.31 3.09
N LEU A 141 20.21 21.01 2.55
CA LEU A 141 19.89 20.91 1.12
C LEU A 141 20.99 21.56 0.30
N PRO A 142 21.43 20.97 -0.81
CA PRO A 142 22.42 21.57 -1.68
C PRO A 142 21.92 22.91 -2.25
N PRO A 143 22.81 23.88 -2.52
CA PRO A 143 22.43 25.16 -3.09
C PRO A 143 21.90 24.94 -4.52
N ALA A 144 20.66 25.32 -4.76
CA ALA A 144 20.02 25.30 -6.08
C ALA A 144 19.12 26.53 -6.25
N GLU A 145 19.10 27.07 -7.46
CA GLU A 145 18.23 28.19 -7.78
C GLU A 145 16.78 27.74 -7.95
N GLU A 146 15.84 28.58 -7.54
CA GLU A 146 14.43 28.34 -7.82
C GLU A 146 14.14 28.50 -9.32
N ALA A 147 13.31 27.62 -9.88
CA ALA A 147 13.04 27.59 -11.32
C ALA A 147 12.31 28.83 -11.87
N CYS A 148 11.84 29.72 -10.99
CA CYS A 148 11.25 31.00 -11.39
C CYS A 148 12.28 32.05 -11.83
N GLY A 149 13.59 31.78 -11.75
CA GLY A 149 14.66 32.66 -12.12
C GLY A 149 14.86 33.91 -11.22
N THR A 150 13.97 34.13 -10.25
CA THR A 150 14.00 35.27 -9.32
C THR A 150 14.22 34.84 -7.86
N SER A 151 14.29 33.56 -7.59
CA SER A 151 14.37 32.95 -6.26
C SER A 151 13.24 33.31 -5.29
N ILE A 152 12.12 33.83 -5.81
CA ILE A 152 10.97 34.27 -5.00
C ILE A 152 9.95 33.15 -4.80
N VAL A 153 9.72 32.34 -5.83
CA VAL A 153 8.71 31.27 -5.78
C VAL A 153 9.38 29.95 -5.46
N PRO A 154 9.13 29.34 -4.29
CA PRO A 154 9.65 28.02 -3.96
C PRO A 154 9.14 26.97 -4.96
N THR A 155 10.05 26.36 -5.71
CA THR A 155 9.86 25.33 -6.72
C THR A 155 10.90 24.23 -6.51
N THR A 156 12.11 24.45 -6.95
CA THR A 156 13.25 23.53 -6.82
C THR A 156 13.50 23.10 -5.37
N SER A 157 13.51 24.04 -4.43
CA SER A 157 13.70 23.75 -3.00
C SER A 157 12.59 22.85 -2.44
N THR A 158 11.35 23.05 -2.86
CA THR A 158 10.21 22.19 -2.42
C THR A 158 10.24 20.82 -3.05
N THR A 159 10.68 20.70 -4.31
CA THR A 159 10.87 19.43 -5.02
C THR A 159 11.98 18.61 -4.37
N MET A 160 13.12 19.21 -4.04
CA MET A 160 14.19 18.55 -3.27
C MET A 160 13.71 18.07 -1.89
N THR A 161 13.01 18.93 -1.16
CA THR A 161 12.50 18.57 0.18
C THR A 161 11.49 17.42 0.12
N LEU A 162 10.63 17.41 -0.90
CA LEU A 162 9.69 16.31 -1.16
C LEU A 162 10.43 15.00 -1.43
N ALA A 163 11.39 15.01 -2.34
CA ALA A 163 12.19 13.83 -2.70
C ALA A 163 13.01 13.30 -1.52
N LEU A 164 13.58 14.19 -0.71
CA LEU A 164 14.28 13.80 0.52
C LEU A 164 13.34 13.10 1.52
N GLY A 165 12.13 13.63 1.68
CA GLY A 165 11.12 13.00 2.52
C GLY A 165 10.74 11.60 2.06
N ASP A 166 10.61 11.39 0.76
CA ASP A 166 10.36 10.08 0.18
C ASP A 166 11.56 9.14 0.35
N ALA A 167 12.78 9.64 0.19
CA ALA A 167 13.99 8.86 0.43
C ALA A 167 14.08 8.36 1.88
N ILE A 168 13.78 9.22 2.86
CA ILE A 168 13.72 8.84 4.28
C ILE A 168 12.62 7.79 4.51
N ALA A 169 11.40 8.00 3.98
CA ALA A 169 10.29 7.08 4.15
C ALA A 169 10.60 5.68 3.59
N ILE A 170 11.16 5.61 2.38
CA ILE A 170 11.52 4.34 1.73
C ILE A 170 12.68 3.65 2.44
N ALA A 171 13.67 4.40 2.94
CA ALA A 171 14.76 3.83 3.72
C ALA A 171 14.24 3.21 5.03
N LEU A 172 13.37 3.91 5.76
CA LEU A 172 12.69 3.39 6.96
C LEU A 172 11.86 2.14 6.65
N MET A 173 11.06 2.19 5.58
CA MET A 173 10.21 1.09 5.12
C MET A 173 11.05 -0.18 4.87
N LYS A 174 12.15 -0.05 4.12
CA LYS A 174 13.05 -1.17 3.81
C LYS A 174 13.75 -1.71 5.07
N THR A 175 14.23 -0.83 5.94
CA THR A 175 14.92 -1.23 7.18
C THR A 175 13.98 -1.94 8.16
N LYS A 176 12.70 -1.54 8.21
CA LYS A 176 11.65 -2.17 9.03
C LYS A 176 11.08 -3.45 8.40
N SER A 177 11.56 -3.86 7.23
CA SER A 177 11.03 -5.01 6.47
C SER A 177 9.50 -4.92 6.27
N PHE A 178 9.00 -3.71 6.00
CA PHE A 178 7.60 -3.46 5.76
C PHE A 178 7.14 -4.12 4.46
N THR A 179 6.15 -5.02 4.56
CA THR A 179 5.70 -5.87 3.46
C THR A 179 4.46 -5.30 2.75
N PRO A 180 4.12 -5.81 1.56
CA PRO A 180 2.85 -5.49 0.91
C PRO A 180 1.62 -5.79 1.78
N GLU A 181 1.68 -6.84 2.62
CA GLU A 181 0.61 -7.19 3.56
C GLU A 181 0.41 -6.10 4.60
N ASN A 182 1.51 -5.56 5.16
CA ASN A 182 1.45 -4.42 6.08
C ASN A 182 0.85 -3.18 5.40
N PHE A 183 1.20 -2.95 4.11
CA PHE A 183 0.64 -1.84 3.35
C PHE A 183 -0.89 -1.97 3.20
N ARG A 184 -1.40 -3.18 3.00
CA ARG A 184 -2.84 -3.47 2.91
C ARG A 184 -3.60 -3.11 4.20
N GLU A 185 -3.00 -3.38 5.38
CA GLU A 185 -3.63 -3.04 6.67
C GLU A 185 -3.95 -1.55 6.80
N PHE A 186 -3.08 -0.69 6.22
CA PHE A 186 -3.27 0.77 6.25
C PHE A 186 -4.13 1.30 5.09
N HIS A 187 -4.43 0.47 4.07
CA HIS A 187 -5.16 0.88 2.86
C HIS A 187 -6.34 -0.06 2.52
N PRO A 188 -7.25 -0.36 3.48
CA PRO A 188 -8.29 -1.38 3.29
C PRO A 188 -9.30 -1.05 2.17
N GLY A 189 -9.50 0.23 1.84
CA GLY A 189 -10.49 0.68 0.86
C GLY A 189 -9.91 1.14 -0.48
N GLY A 190 -8.60 1.06 -0.70
CA GLY A 190 -7.95 1.53 -1.93
C GLY A 190 -7.82 0.45 -2.99
N LYS A 191 -7.84 0.83 -4.30
CA LYS A 191 -7.56 -0.10 -5.41
C LYS A 191 -6.25 -0.88 -5.23
N LEU A 192 -5.25 -0.29 -4.60
CA LEU A 192 -3.97 -0.93 -4.34
C LEU A 192 -4.08 -1.97 -3.21
N GLY A 193 -4.87 -1.69 -2.17
CA GLY A 193 -5.17 -2.67 -1.11
C GLY A 193 -5.99 -3.85 -1.63
N ALA A 194 -6.98 -3.59 -2.50
CA ALA A 194 -7.78 -4.62 -3.15
C ALA A 194 -6.91 -5.60 -3.97
N LYS A 195 -5.93 -5.08 -4.73
CA LYS A 195 -4.99 -5.91 -5.52
C LYS A 195 -4.11 -6.84 -4.68
N LEU A 196 -3.88 -6.50 -3.42
CA LEU A 196 -3.11 -7.31 -2.47
C LEU A 196 -3.98 -8.29 -1.65
N SER A 197 -5.30 -8.35 -1.92
CA SER A 197 -6.20 -9.32 -1.27
C SER A 197 -5.84 -10.73 -1.66
N LYS A 198 -5.82 -11.64 -0.68
CA LYS A 198 -5.62 -13.07 -0.91
C LYS A 198 -6.95 -13.76 -1.18
N VAL A 199 -6.90 -14.92 -1.84
CA VAL A 199 -8.08 -15.77 -2.08
C VAL A 199 -8.81 -16.06 -0.77
N GLN A 200 -8.08 -16.43 0.28
CA GLN A 200 -8.63 -16.76 1.60
C GLN A 200 -9.41 -15.63 2.29
N ASP A 201 -9.19 -14.36 1.87
CA ASP A 201 -9.87 -13.19 2.41
C ASP A 201 -11.24 -12.97 1.78
N LEU A 202 -11.47 -13.53 0.58
CA LEU A 202 -12.65 -13.31 -0.26
C LEU A 202 -13.47 -14.57 -0.50
N MET A 203 -12.87 -15.76 -0.31
CA MET A 203 -13.52 -17.03 -0.59
C MET A 203 -14.61 -17.37 0.42
N HIS A 204 -15.64 -18.04 -0.03
CA HIS A 204 -16.65 -18.69 0.80
C HIS A 204 -16.07 -19.94 1.48
N LYS A 205 -16.46 -20.23 2.72
CA LYS A 205 -15.89 -21.29 3.57
C LYS A 205 -16.96 -22.11 4.29
N GLY A 206 -16.52 -23.24 4.83
CA GLY A 206 -17.36 -24.07 5.72
C GLY A 206 -18.67 -24.51 5.08
N ASP A 207 -19.78 -24.25 5.76
CA ASP A 207 -21.10 -24.66 5.29
C ASP A 207 -21.57 -23.97 4.00
N GLU A 208 -20.91 -22.91 3.55
CA GLU A 208 -21.25 -22.28 2.26
C GLU A 208 -20.72 -23.08 1.06
N LEU A 209 -19.76 -23.98 1.26
CA LEU A 209 -19.15 -24.73 0.16
C LEU A 209 -20.17 -25.67 -0.51
N PRO A 210 -20.27 -25.62 -1.85
CA PRO A 210 -21.09 -26.54 -2.62
C PRO A 210 -20.33 -27.86 -2.81
N LEU A 211 -20.35 -28.74 -1.84
CA LEU A 211 -19.63 -30.02 -1.89
C LEU A 211 -20.61 -31.21 -1.76
N VAL A 212 -20.31 -32.27 -2.51
CA VAL A 212 -20.96 -33.58 -2.39
C VAL A 212 -19.90 -34.69 -2.43
N SER A 213 -20.23 -35.86 -1.88
CA SER A 213 -19.32 -37.00 -1.93
C SER A 213 -19.48 -37.77 -3.27
N SER A 214 -18.39 -38.44 -3.68
CA SER A 214 -18.43 -39.43 -4.75
C SER A 214 -19.59 -40.44 -4.52
N GLY A 215 -20.28 -40.86 -5.59
CA GLY A 215 -21.43 -41.70 -5.54
C GLY A 215 -22.79 -41.00 -5.28
N THR A 216 -22.78 -39.71 -4.95
CA THR A 216 -24.03 -38.95 -4.74
C THR A 216 -24.90 -38.92 -6.01
N PRO A 217 -26.21 -39.17 -5.95
CA PRO A 217 -27.10 -39.04 -7.09
C PRO A 217 -27.15 -37.61 -7.63
N MET A 218 -27.21 -37.43 -8.95
CA MET A 218 -27.32 -36.10 -9.57
C MET A 218 -28.55 -35.30 -9.11
N SER A 219 -29.65 -35.98 -8.73
CA SER A 219 -30.83 -35.32 -8.14
C SER A 219 -30.52 -34.55 -6.87
N GLU A 220 -29.64 -35.09 -6.01
CA GLU A 220 -29.18 -34.44 -4.76
C GLU A 220 -28.15 -33.36 -5.07
N ALA A 221 -27.18 -33.61 -5.96
CA ALA A 221 -26.19 -32.64 -6.34
C ALA A 221 -26.83 -31.38 -6.94
N LEU A 222 -27.88 -31.50 -7.74
CA LEU A 222 -28.62 -30.36 -8.29
C LEU A 222 -29.30 -29.51 -7.21
N LEU A 223 -29.76 -30.10 -6.11
CA LEU A 223 -30.29 -29.34 -4.97
C LEU A 223 -29.17 -28.52 -4.31
N VAL A 224 -27.99 -29.11 -4.14
CA VAL A 224 -26.82 -28.38 -3.59
C VAL A 224 -26.40 -27.21 -4.50
N ILE A 225 -26.31 -27.42 -5.82
CA ILE A 225 -26.00 -26.36 -6.78
C ILE A 225 -27.00 -25.19 -6.64
N SER A 226 -28.30 -25.53 -6.60
CA SER A 226 -29.36 -24.54 -6.50
C SER A 226 -29.37 -23.81 -5.16
N GLN A 227 -29.17 -24.50 -4.05
CA GLN A 227 -29.19 -23.94 -2.70
C GLN A 227 -27.97 -23.01 -2.45
N LYS A 228 -26.79 -23.40 -2.93
CA LYS A 228 -25.56 -22.63 -2.73
C LYS A 228 -25.40 -21.48 -3.73
N GLY A 229 -26.01 -21.57 -4.92
CA GLY A 229 -26.13 -20.46 -5.87
C GLY A 229 -24.87 -20.08 -6.63
N PHE A 230 -23.82 -20.91 -6.60
CA PHE A 230 -22.56 -20.63 -7.31
C PHE A 230 -22.52 -21.20 -8.74
N GLY A 231 -23.54 -21.96 -9.17
CA GLY A 231 -23.57 -22.63 -10.47
C GLY A 231 -22.56 -23.77 -10.62
N VAL A 232 -22.04 -24.26 -9.49
CA VAL A 232 -21.04 -25.35 -9.44
C VAL A 232 -21.22 -26.18 -8.19
N VAL A 233 -20.82 -27.46 -8.24
CA VAL A 233 -20.63 -28.32 -7.07
C VAL A 233 -19.31 -29.07 -7.20
N GLY A 234 -18.53 -29.12 -6.12
CA GLY A 234 -17.33 -29.94 -5.99
C GLY A 234 -17.68 -31.34 -5.57
N VAL A 235 -17.05 -32.33 -6.18
CA VAL A 235 -17.16 -33.75 -5.82
C VAL A 235 -15.92 -34.15 -5.06
N THR A 236 -16.08 -34.65 -3.83
CA THR A 236 -14.98 -35.14 -3.00
C THR A 236 -14.95 -36.63 -2.93
N ASP A 237 -13.75 -37.19 -2.89
CA ASP A 237 -13.55 -38.62 -2.65
C ASP A 237 -13.74 -38.99 -1.16
N THR A 238 -13.57 -40.26 -0.82
CA THR A 238 -13.73 -40.79 0.55
C THR A 238 -12.72 -40.22 1.55
N SER A 239 -11.60 -39.61 1.07
CA SER A 239 -10.60 -38.93 1.91
C SER A 239 -10.93 -37.44 2.11
N GLY A 240 -11.92 -36.92 1.40
CA GLY A 240 -12.31 -35.50 1.37
C GLY A 240 -11.54 -34.68 0.35
N LYS A 241 -10.70 -35.32 -0.51
CA LYS A 241 -9.98 -34.65 -1.58
C LYS A 241 -10.93 -34.28 -2.72
N LEU A 242 -10.74 -33.12 -3.33
CA LEU A 242 -11.49 -32.67 -4.50
C LEU A 242 -11.15 -33.57 -5.72
N ALA A 243 -12.09 -34.41 -6.14
CA ALA A 243 -11.93 -35.33 -7.26
C ALA A 243 -12.39 -34.71 -8.59
N GLY A 244 -13.40 -33.81 -8.54
CA GLY A 244 -13.94 -33.17 -9.72
C GLY A 244 -14.91 -32.07 -9.39
N ILE A 245 -15.45 -31.44 -10.42
CA ILE A 245 -16.51 -30.41 -10.33
C ILE A 245 -17.61 -30.69 -11.34
N ILE A 246 -18.84 -30.26 -11.01
CA ILE A 246 -19.96 -30.23 -11.95
C ILE A 246 -20.41 -28.78 -12.08
N THR A 247 -20.45 -28.30 -13.31
CA THR A 247 -20.89 -26.97 -13.68
C THR A 247 -22.14 -27.00 -14.55
N ASP A 248 -22.78 -25.86 -14.79
CA ASP A 248 -23.89 -25.75 -15.74
C ASP A 248 -23.53 -26.27 -17.14
N GLY A 249 -22.25 -26.19 -17.53
CA GLY A 249 -21.73 -26.76 -18.77
C GLY A 249 -21.83 -28.29 -18.79
N ASP A 250 -21.49 -28.92 -17.67
CA ASP A 250 -21.56 -30.37 -17.51
C ASP A 250 -23.01 -30.86 -17.50
N LEU A 251 -23.89 -30.16 -16.80
CA LEU A 251 -25.31 -30.45 -16.78
C LEU A 251 -25.90 -30.45 -18.18
N ARG A 252 -25.56 -29.46 -19.01
CA ARG A 252 -26.01 -29.36 -20.40
C ARG A 252 -25.47 -30.49 -21.30
N ARG A 253 -24.19 -30.87 -21.10
CA ARG A 253 -23.57 -31.97 -21.87
C ARG A 253 -24.18 -33.33 -21.56
N HIS A 254 -24.63 -33.53 -20.33
CA HIS A 254 -25.14 -34.78 -19.82
C HIS A 254 -26.67 -34.80 -19.63
N MET A 255 -27.39 -33.85 -20.23
CA MET A 255 -28.82 -33.64 -19.98
C MET A 255 -29.68 -34.93 -20.16
N ASN A 256 -29.33 -35.76 -21.17
CA ASN A 256 -30.05 -37.04 -21.38
C ASN A 256 -29.71 -38.01 -20.25
N GLY A 257 -30.74 -38.42 -19.49
CA GLY A 257 -30.61 -39.36 -18.39
C GLY A 257 -29.83 -38.80 -17.16
N LEU A 258 -29.75 -37.48 -17.03
CA LEU A 258 -28.97 -36.82 -15.98
C LEU A 258 -29.36 -37.29 -14.56
N LEU A 259 -30.65 -37.39 -14.28
CA LEU A 259 -31.16 -37.74 -12.95
C LEU A 259 -30.94 -39.23 -12.57
N GLU A 260 -30.59 -40.04 -13.55
CA GLU A 260 -30.31 -41.48 -13.34
C GLU A 260 -28.80 -41.72 -13.07
N LYS A 261 -27.98 -40.69 -13.18
CA LYS A 261 -26.50 -40.76 -13.02
C LYS A 261 -26.08 -40.40 -11.61
N ALA A 262 -24.90 -40.92 -11.22
CA ALA A 262 -24.14 -40.43 -10.07
C ALA A 262 -23.18 -39.28 -10.52
N VAL A 263 -22.77 -38.46 -9.60
CA VAL A 263 -21.88 -37.31 -9.82
C VAL A 263 -20.59 -37.70 -10.56
N ASP A 264 -20.01 -38.87 -10.28
CA ASP A 264 -18.81 -39.40 -10.89
C ASP A 264 -18.89 -39.59 -12.41
N GLN A 265 -20.12 -39.79 -12.92
CA GLN A 265 -20.38 -39.98 -14.36
C GLN A 265 -20.58 -38.68 -15.12
N VAL A 266 -20.69 -37.56 -14.38
CA VAL A 266 -21.02 -36.24 -14.93
C VAL A 266 -19.88 -35.24 -14.72
N MET A 267 -19.13 -35.39 -13.62
CA MET A 267 -18.10 -34.44 -13.22
C MET A 267 -16.95 -34.32 -14.23
N THR A 268 -16.41 -33.13 -14.31
CA THR A 268 -15.09 -32.88 -14.91
C THR A 268 -14.04 -33.16 -13.85
N ALA A 269 -13.18 -34.16 -14.09
CA ALA A 269 -12.05 -34.50 -13.21
C ALA A 269 -10.93 -33.48 -13.28
N ASP A 270 -10.07 -33.45 -12.25
CA ASP A 270 -8.90 -32.57 -12.14
C ASP A 270 -9.21 -31.09 -12.45
N PRO A 271 -10.14 -30.48 -11.69
CA PRO A 271 -10.52 -29.09 -11.92
C PRO A 271 -9.35 -28.16 -11.61
N ARG A 272 -9.35 -26.98 -12.27
CA ARG A 272 -8.44 -25.91 -11.88
C ARG A 272 -8.75 -25.48 -10.46
N THR A 273 -7.73 -25.39 -9.62
CA THR A 273 -7.79 -24.93 -8.24
C THR A 273 -6.82 -23.77 -8.03
N ILE A 274 -6.90 -23.12 -6.89
CA ILE A 274 -5.99 -22.06 -6.49
C ILE A 274 -5.60 -22.27 -5.02
N GLU A 275 -4.42 -21.80 -4.63
CA GLU A 275 -4.01 -21.83 -3.22
C GLU A 275 -4.74 -20.74 -2.43
N PRO A 276 -5.14 -20.98 -1.16
CA PRO A 276 -5.81 -19.97 -0.34
C PRO A 276 -5.00 -18.70 -0.11
N ASP A 277 -3.67 -18.79 -0.09
CA ASP A 277 -2.74 -17.68 0.13
C ASP A 277 -2.32 -16.97 -1.17
N ALA A 278 -2.71 -17.46 -2.34
CA ALA A 278 -2.50 -16.80 -3.62
C ALA A 278 -3.23 -15.44 -3.67
N LEU A 279 -2.73 -14.53 -4.51
CA LEU A 279 -3.41 -13.24 -4.72
C LEU A 279 -4.73 -13.43 -5.46
N ALA A 280 -5.74 -12.67 -5.08
CA ALA A 280 -7.03 -12.70 -5.77
C ALA A 280 -6.94 -12.21 -7.24
N GLU A 281 -5.95 -11.37 -7.59
CA GLU A 281 -5.64 -11.00 -8.97
C GLU A 281 -5.16 -12.20 -9.79
N GLU A 282 -4.37 -13.11 -9.19
CA GLU A 282 -3.97 -14.38 -9.83
C GLU A 282 -5.17 -15.29 -10.08
N ALA A 283 -6.10 -15.36 -9.12
CA ALA A 283 -7.34 -16.09 -9.30
C ALA A 283 -8.18 -15.55 -10.47
N VAL A 284 -8.31 -14.22 -10.58
CA VAL A 284 -9.01 -13.58 -11.71
C VAL A 284 -8.30 -13.91 -13.04
N ALA A 285 -6.98 -13.84 -13.09
CA ALA A 285 -6.22 -14.21 -14.29
C ALA A 285 -6.46 -15.67 -14.66
N LEU A 286 -6.44 -16.60 -13.68
CA LEU A 286 -6.69 -18.02 -13.89
C LEU A 286 -8.13 -18.31 -14.35
N MET A 287 -9.11 -17.51 -13.93
CA MET A 287 -10.51 -17.63 -14.36
C MET A 287 -10.73 -17.09 -15.77
N THR A 288 -10.03 -16.03 -16.18
CA THR A 288 -10.36 -15.25 -17.37
C THR A 288 -9.43 -15.44 -18.57
N MET A 289 -8.16 -15.73 -18.36
CA MET A 289 -7.18 -15.85 -19.46
C MET A 289 -7.17 -17.21 -20.14
N PRO A 290 -7.11 -18.38 -19.44
CA PRO A 290 -7.12 -19.67 -20.10
C PRO A 290 -8.48 -20.04 -20.66
N SER A 291 -8.50 -20.71 -21.83
CA SER A 291 -9.74 -21.30 -22.38
C SER A 291 -9.94 -22.74 -21.85
N PRO A 292 -11.17 -23.16 -21.51
CA PRO A 292 -12.38 -22.33 -21.37
C PRO A 292 -12.29 -21.37 -20.17
N ARG A 293 -12.94 -20.21 -20.29
CA ARG A 293 -13.10 -19.28 -19.16
C ARG A 293 -14.03 -19.90 -18.11
N ILE A 294 -13.71 -19.66 -16.85
CA ILE A 294 -14.48 -20.17 -15.72
C ILE A 294 -14.86 -19.02 -14.78
N THR A 295 -15.86 -19.21 -13.95
CA THR A 295 -16.40 -18.17 -13.05
C THR A 295 -16.05 -18.38 -11.61
N CYS A 296 -15.55 -19.56 -11.24
CA CYS A 296 -15.18 -19.89 -9.86
C CYS A 296 -14.00 -20.86 -9.82
N LEU A 297 -13.30 -20.85 -8.68
CA LEU A 297 -12.20 -21.74 -8.34
C LEU A 297 -12.38 -22.28 -6.93
N PHE A 298 -12.18 -23.57 -6.75
CA PHE A 298 -11.99 -24.10 -5.39
C PHE A 298 -10.59 -23.74 -4.89
N ALA A 299 -10.52 -23.23 -3.68
CA ALA A 299 -9.28 -22.98 -2.98
C ALA A 299 -8.83 -24.25 -2.26
N VAL A 300 -7.68 -24.78 -2.67
CA VAL A 300 -7.11 -26.04 -2.20
C VAL A 300 -5.67 -25.79 -1.75
N PRO A 301 -5.32 -26.02 -0.46
CA PRO A 301 -3.96 -25.86 0.01
C PRO A 301 -2.99 -26.85 -0.66
N ASN A 302 -1.74 -26.44 -0.82
CA ASN A 302 -0.67 -27.29 -1.33
C ASN A 302 -0.02 -28.13 -0.21
N ASP A 303 -0.85 -28.72 0.65
CA ASP A 303 -0.44 -29.57 1.78
C ASP A 303 -0.41 -31.08 1.45
N GLY A 304 -0.71 -31.43 0.20
CA GLY A 304 -0.79 -32.80 -0.28
C GLY A 304 -2.13 -33.50 0.07
N ALA A 305 -2.98 -32.92 0.90
CA ALA A 305 -4.29 -33.49 1.24
C ALA A 305 -5.33 -33.27 0.14
N GLY A 306 -5.21 -32.17 -0.60
CA GLY A 306 -6.07 -31.83 -1.72
C GLY A 306 -7.51 -31.52 -1.32
N ARG A 307 -7.78 -31.17 -0.07
CA ARG A 307 -9.10 -30.85 0.45
C ARG A 307 -9.49 -29.41 0.14
N PRO A 308 -10.67 -29.13 -0.40
CA PRO A 308 -11.12 -27.77 -0.65
C PRO A 308 -11.43 -27.06 0.66
N GLU A 309 -10.78 -25.91 0.91
CA GLU A 309 -11.01 -25.05 2.07
C GLU A 309 -11.97 -23.89 1.75
N GLY A 310 -12.10 -23.54 0.46
CA GLY A 310 -12.93 -22.43 0.04
C GLY A 310 -13.37 -22.53 -1.43
N LEU A 311 -14.29 -21.63 -1.78
CA LEU A 311 -14.71 -21.35 -3.15
C LEU A 311 -14.64 -19.85 -3.40
N LEU A 312 -13.89 -19.43 -4.41
CA LEU A 312 -13.85 -18.04 -4.85
C LEU A 312 -14.64 -17.90 -6.16
N HIS A 313 -15.60 -17.00 -6.17
CA HIS A 313 -16.36 -16.66 -7.36
C HIS A 313 -15.87 -15.31 -7.95
N ILE A 314 -15.88 -15.16 -9.25
CA ILE A 314 -15.41 -13.93 -9.93
C ILE A 314 -16.16 -12.68 -9.46
N HIS A 315 -17.43 -12.79 -9.09
CA HIS A 315 -18.22 -11.67 -8.56
C HIS A 315 -17.71 -11.19 -7.20
N ASP A 316 -17.06 -12.03 -6.41
CA ASP A 316 -16.45 -11.63 -5.14
C ASP A 316 -15.23 -10.74 -5.41
N CYS A 317 -14.43 -11.09 -6.40
CA CYS A 317 -13.31 -10.27 -6.88
C CYS A 317 -13.79 -8.93 -7.45
N LEU A 318 -14.89 -8.92 -8.22
CA LEU A 318 -15.49 -7.68 -8.74
C LEU A 318 -15.98 -6.77 -7.62
N ARG A 319 -16.69 -7.32 -6.63
CA ARG A 319 -17.17 -6.56 -5.45
C ARG A 319 -16.02 -6.00 -4.62
N ALA A 320 -14.91 -6.73 -4.54
CA ALA A 320 -13.70 -6.28 -3.85
C ALA A 320 -12.88 -5.26 -4.66
N GLY A 321 -13.26 -4.94 -5.90
CA GLY A 321 -12.58 -3.95 -6.74
C GLY A 321 -11.23 -4.42 -7.31
N ILE A 322 -11.05 -5.74 -7.49
CA ILE A 322 -9.81 -6.34 -8.01
C ILE A 322 -9.75 -6.27 -9.55
N VAL A 323 -10.88 -6.05 -10.20
CA VAL A 323 -11.02 -5.99 -11.68
C VAL A 323 -11.39 -4.57 -12.12
#